data_63b1b88acccd824ac196147e3a16afcf
#
_entry.id   63b1b88acccd824ac196147e3a16afcf
#
_cell.length_a   1.000
_cell.length_b   1.000
_cell.length_c   1.000
_cell.angle_alpha   90.00
_cell.angle_beta   90.00
_cell.angle_gamma   90.00
#
_symmetry.space_group_name_H-M   'P 1'
#
loop_
_entity.id
_entity.type
_entity.pdbx_description
1 polymer ?
#
loop_
_entity_poly.entity_id
_entity_poly.type
_entity_poly.pdbx_seq_one_letter_code
_entity_poly.pdbx_strand_id
1 'polypeptide(L)'
;MIFDALKWLDLDYSEGPDVGGDYGPYRQSERFDLYGKYAKELVEKGGAYYCFCDHERLENLRERQKAMGLPPGYDGHCRSLSKEEIEEKLKAGVPYVIRLKMPYEGETVIHDRLRGDVVFENSKIDDQILLKADGYPTYHLANIVDDHLMGITHVIRAEEWIPSTPKHIQLYKAFGWKAPEFIHMPLLRNDDRSKISKRKNPVSLIWYKEEGYLKEGLVNFLGLMGYSYGDGQEIFTLQEFKDNFNIDKVTLGGPVFDLVKLGWVNNQHMKMKDLGELTRLTIPFFVNEGYLENENVSDKEFETLKKIVGIEREGAKTLKELAKNSKFFFVDEFSLPEVKEAFLKAIEAAEQVLKDHETSTQDQVNDR
;
A
#
# COMPACT_ATOMS: atom_id res chain seq x y z
N MET A 1 9.52 2.91 -10.86
CA MET A 1 8.11 2.57 -10.48
C MET A 1 7.66 3.22 -9.16
N ILE A 2 8.26 2.92 -7.96
CA ILE A 2 7.85 3.58 -6.69
C ILE A 2 8.11 5.09 -6.74
N PHE A 3 9.32 5.49 -7.08
CA PHE A 3 9.70 6.91 -7.19
C PHE A 3 8.86 7.69 -8.21
N ASP A 4 8.56 7.08 -9.37
CA ASP A 4 7.71 7.70 -10.38
C ASP A 4 6.28 7.93 -9.88
N ALA A 5 5.77 6.98 -9.08
CA ALA A 5 4.45 7.10 -8.47
C ALA A 5 4.41 8.22 -7.40
N LEU A 6 5.41 8.27 -6.51
CA LEU A 6 5.53 9.35 -5.51
C LEU A 6 5.67 10.72 -6.17
N LYS A 7 6.51 10.81 -7.20
CA LYS A 7 6.69 12.04 -7.99
C LYS A 7 5.40 12.46 -8.68
N TRP A 8 4.65 11.53 -9.26
CA TRP A 8 3.37 11.84 -9.89
C TRP A 8 2.35 12.36 -8.89
N LEU A 9 2.34 11.82 -7.66
CA LEU A 9 1.42 12.20 -6.60
C LEU A 9 1.86 13.46 -5.83
N ASP A 10 3.00 14.08 -6.16
CA ASP A 10 3.64 15.16 -5.40
C ASP A 10 3.86 14.82 -3.92
N LEU A 11 4.20 13.54 -3.66
CA LEU A 11 4.55 13.05 -2.34
C LEU A 11 6.07 13.07 -2.17
N ASP A 12 6.57 14.21 -1.72
CA ASP A 12 7.99 14.44 -1.50
C ASP A 12 8.47 13.84 -0.19
N TYR A 13 9.73 13.47 -0.16
CA TYR A 13 10.46 13.03 1.04
C TYR A 13 11.84 13.66 1.05
N SER A 14 12.36 13.93 2.25
CA SER A 14 13.59 14.71 2.42
C SER A 14 14.86 13.87 2.34
N GLU A 15 14.76 12.55 2.50
CA GLU A 15 15.91 11.65 2.56
C GLU A 15 15.58 10.28 1.98
N GLY A 16 16.48 9.74 1.15
CA GLY A 16 16.26 8.44 0.50
C GLY A 16 17.25 8.15 -0.63
N PRO A 17 17.09 7.01 -1.33
CA PRO A 17 18.09 6.48 -2.26
C PRO A 17 18.27 7.29 -3.55
N ASP A 18 17.37 8.22 -3.89
CA ASP A 18 17.42 9.08 -5.08
C ASP A 18 17.62 10.55 -4.76
N VAL A 19 17.27 10.98 -3.52
CA VAL A 19 17.47 12.35 -3.04
C VAL A 19 18.72 12.51 -2.17
N GLY A 20 19.28 11.40 -1.67
CA GLY A 20 20.41 11.41 -0.73
C GLY A 20 20.00 11.73 0.70
N GLY A 21 20.96 12.17 1.50
CA GLY A 21 20.80 12.56 2.90
C GLY A 21 21.97 12.11 3.77
N ASP A 22 21.87 12.34 5.08
CA ASP A 22 22.98 12.17 6.03
C ASP A 22 23.22 10.71 6.47
N TYR A 23 22.21 9.83 6.27
CA TYR A 23 22.23 8.45 6.74
C TYR A 23 22.50 7.41 5.64
N GLY A 24 22.93 7.86 4.44
CA GLY A 24 23.27 6.96 3.33
C GLY A 24 24.43 5.99 3.63
N PRO A 25 24.64 5.00 2.76
CA PRO A 25 23.82 4.65 1.58
C PRO A 25 22.48 4.02 2.00
N TYR A 26 21.42 4.21 1.15
CA TYR A 26 20.04 3.78 1.47
C TYR A 26 19.65 2.45 0.83
N ARG A 27 20.44 1.95 -0.10
CA ARG A 27 20.18 0.65 -0.76
C ARG A 27 20.83 -0.46 0.03
N GLN A 28 20.07 -1.49 0.35
CA GLN A 28 20.60 -2.66 1.09
C GLN A 28 21.79 -3.32 0.38
N SER A 29 21.81 -3.34 -0.96
CA SER A 29 22.94 -3.83 -1.75
C SER A 29 24.25 -3.09 -1.51
N GLU A 30 24.19 -1.84 -1.06
CA GLU A 30 25.36 -0.99 -0.76
C GLU A 30 25.78 -1.08 0.71
N ARG A 31 25.03 -1.80 1.54
CA ARG A 31 25.19 -1.93 3.00
C ARG A 31 25.55 -3.36 3.43
N PHE A 32 25.91 -4.19 2.49
CA PHE A 32 26.03 -5.64 2.68
C PHE A 32 26.96 -6.03 3.83
N ASP A 33 28.11 -5.38 3.92
CA ASP A 33 29.12 -5.67 4.94
C ASP A 33 28.63 -5.39 6.38
N LEU A 34 27.70 -4.45 6.53
CA LEU A 34 27.14 -4.10 7.84
C LEU A 34 26.36 -5.27 8.46
N TYR A 35 25.56 -5.96 7.66
CA TYR A 35 24.67 -7.00 8.18
C TYR A 35 25.44 -8.20 8.73
N GLY A 36 26.52 -8.61 8.06
CA GLY A 36 27.43 -9.66 8.56
C GLY A 36 28.11 -9.26 9.86
N LYS A 37 28.54 -7.99 9.97
CA LYS A 37 29.12 -7.44 11.20
C LYS A 37 28.14 -7.49 12.36
N TYR A 38 26.93 -6.96 12.17
CA TYR A 38 25.92 -6.88 13.23
C TYR A 38 25.37 -8.26 13.61
N ALA A 39 25.27 -9.21 12.66
CA ALA A 39 24.91 -10.57 12.98
C ALA A 39 25.91 -11.24 13.94
N LYS A 40 27.22 -11.03 13.72
CA LYS A 40 28.28 -11.54 14.59
C LYS A 40 28.27 -10.84 15.95
N GLU A 41 28.07 -9.53 15.98
CA GLU A 41 27.89 -8.76 17.23
C GLU A 41 26.75 -9.33 18.09
N LEU A 42 25.62 -9.69 17.47
CA LEU A 42 24.52 -10.34 18.19
C LEU A 42 24.92 -11.68 18.79
N VAL A 43 25.75 -12.46 18.09
CA VAL A 43 26.28 -13.74 18.65
C VAL A 43 27.16 -13.47 19.87
N GLU A 44 28.07 -12.49 19.79
CA GLU A 44 28.95 -12.08 20.89
C GLU A 44 28.15 -11.60 22.10
N LYS A 45 27.08 -10.84 21.87
CA LYS A 45 26.15 -10.37 22.91
C LYS A 45 25.20 -11.45 23.45
N GLY A 46 25.21 -12.65 22.86
CA GLY A 46 24.34 -13.78 23.25
C GLY A 46 22.89 -13.66 22.79
N GLY A 47 22.58 -12.69 21.92
CA GLY A 47 21.26 -12.50 21.32
C GLY A 47 21.02 -13.34 20.05
N ALA A 48 22.07 -13.97 19.52
CA ALA A 48 22.01 -14.86 18.39
C ALA A 48 22.99 -16.03 18.55
N TYR A 49 22.93 -17.01 17.67
CA TYR A 49 23.83 -18.17 17.68
C TYR A 49 24.02 -18.76 16.29
N TYR A 50 25.11 -19.50 16.10
CA TYR A 50 25.40 -20.24 14.89
C TYR A 50 24.55 -21.52 14.81
N CYS A 51 23.94 -21.76 13.67
CA CYS A 51 23.17 -22.95 13.41
C CYS A 51 23.76 -23.69 12.19
N PHE A 52 24.20 -24.91 12.39
CA PHE A 52 24.85 -25.77 11.39
C PHE A 52 23.92 -26.86 10.87
N CYS A 53 22.61 -26.74 11.08
CA CYS A 53 21.63 -27.71 10.56
C CYS A 53 21.60 -27.67 9.03
N ASP A 54 21.75 -28.83 8.41
CA ASP A 54 21.59 -29.02 6.97
C ASP A 54 20.11 -29.09 6.55
N HIS A 55 19.87 -29.12 5.25
CA HIS A 55 18.54 -29.15 4.67
C HIS A 55 17.77 -30.43 5.05
N GLU A 56 18.44 -31.59 5.01
CA GLU A 56 17.85 -32.90 5.29
C GLU A 56 17.30 -32.95 6.73
N ARG A 57 18.10 -32.51 7.70
CA ARG A 57 17.66 -32.42 9.10
C ARG A 57 16.44 -31.52 9.29
N LEU A 58 16.43 -30.36 8.61
CA LEU A 58 15.33 -29.43 8.74
C LEU A 58 14.06 -29.94 8.05
N GLU A 59 14.18 -30.65 6.95
CA GLU A 59 13.05 -31.33 6.30
C GLU A 59 12.47 -32.45 7.19
N ASN A 60 13.30 -33.31 7.70
CA ASN A 60 12.92 -34.38 8.66
C ASN A 60 12.23 -33.80 9.91
N LEU A 61 12.66 -32.63 10.39
CA LEU A 61 12.01 -31.94 11.50
C LEU A 61 10.59 -31.50 11.12
N ARG A 62 10.42 -30.86 9.94
CA ARG A 62 9.13 -30.40 9.45
C ARG A 62 8.13 -31.54 9.24
N GLU A 63 8.60 -32.65 8.66
CA GLU A 63 7.76 -33.83 8.45
C GLU A 63 7.27 -34.43 9.78
N ARG A 64 8.15 -34.53 10.78
CA ARG A 64 7.77 -34.99 12.12
C ARG A 64 6.76 -34.02 12.77
N GLN A 65 6.99 -32.73 12.72
CA GLN A 65 6.05 -31.73 13.25
C GLN A 65 4.70 -31.85 12.57
N LYS A 66 4.67 -32.00 11.24
CA LYS A 66 3.44 -32.20 10.47
C LYS A 66 2.70 -33.47 10.87
N ALA A 67 3.41 -34.57 11.02
CA ALA A 67 2.84 -35.87 11.47
C ALA A 67 2.25 -35.79 12.88
N MET A 68 2.80 -34.96 13.74
CA MET A 68 2.32 -34.72 15.11
C MET A 68 1.27 -33.62 15.21
N GLY A 69 0.85 -32.99 14.10
CA GLY A 69 -0.09 -31.87 14.10
C GLY A 69 0.47 -30.59 14.73
N LEU A 70 1.80 -30.47 14.86
CA LEU A 70 2.45 -29.30 15.42
C LEU A 70 2.73 -28.25 14.34
N PRO A 71 2.70 -26.94 14.68
CA PRO A 71 3.10 -25.90 13.76
C PRO A 71 4.60 -26.06 13.37
N PRO A 72 4.96 -25.78 12.11
CA PRO A 72 6.35 -25.84 11.69
C PRO A 72 7.17 -24.75 12.39
N GLY A 73 8.32 -25.13 12.94
CA GLY A 73 9.24 -24.22 13.62
C GLY A 73 10.61 -24.84 13.80
N TYR A 74 11.62 -24.04 14.11
CA TYR A 74 12.94 -24.53 14.41
C TYR A 74 13.00 -25.00 15.88
N ASP A 75 13.58 -26.16 16.11
CA ASP A 75 13.63 -26.84 17.44
C ASP A 75 14.77 -26.38 18.37
N GLY A 76 15.54 -25.38 17.96
CA GLY A 76 16.65 -24.87 18.78
C GLY A 76 17.88 -25.80 18.88
N HIS A 77 17.99 -26.82 18.04
CA HIS A 77 19.04 -27.88 18.13
C HIS A 77 20.47 -27.34 18.33
N CYS A 78 20.88 -26.33 17.55
CA CYS A 78 22.23 -25.77 17.66
C CYS A 78 22.38 -24.72 18.76
N ARG A 79 21.35 -24.45 19.54
CA ARG A 79 21.33 -23.39 20.53
C ARG A 79 22.18 -23.70 21.77
N SER A 80 22.40 -24.98 22.03
CA SER A 80 23.16 -25.51 23.18
C SER A 80 24.58 -25.93 22.84
N LEU A 81 25.06 -25.72 21.61
CA LEU A 81 26.44 -26.02 21.24
C LEU A 81 27.43 -25.24 22.11
N SER A 82 28.50 -25.93 22.55
CA SER A 82 29.59 -25.31 23.28
C SER A 82 30.41 -24.39 22.37
N LYS A 83 31.21 -23.52 22.98
CA LYS A 83 32.11 -22.63 22.20
C LYS A 83 33.12 -23.43 21.39
N GLU A 84 33.63 -24.53 21.99
CA GLU A 84 34.58 -25.43 21.38
C GLU A 84 33.99 -26.13 20.14
N GLU A 85 32.78 -26.65 20.25
CA GLU A 85 32.06 -27.26 19.11
C GLU A 85 31.79 -26.29 17.98
N ILE A 86 31.42 -25.04 18.33
CA ILE A 86 31.20 -23.96 17.35
C ILE A 86 32.52 -23.63 16.63
N GLU A 87 33.61 -23.44 17.38
CA GLU A 87 34.90 -23.12 16.79
C GLU A 87 35.44 -24.24 15.89
N GLU A 88 35.28 -25.50 16.30
CA GLU A 88 35.66 -26.69 15.50
C GLU A 88 34.92 -26.69 14.16
N LYS A 89 33.59 -26.51 14.20
CA LYS A 89 32.76 -26.47 12.99
C LYS A 89 33.10 -25.28 12.08
N LEU A 90 33.36 -24.11 12.66
CA LEU A 90 33.80 -22.94 11.89
C LEU A 90 35.16 -23.12 11.23
N LYS A 91 36.13 -23.71 11.96
CA LYS A 91 37.48 -24.06 11.46
C LYS A 91 37.41 -25.12 10.35
N ALA A 92 36.48 -26.08 10.48
CA ALA A 92 36.22 -27.12 9.47
C ALA A 92 35.46 -26.55 8.21
N GLY A 93 35.07 -25.29 8.20
CA GLY A 93 34.35 -24.68 7.08
C GLY A 93 32.92 -25.18 6.90
N VAL A 94 32.31 -25.72 7.96
CA VAL A 94 30.92 -26.21 7.89
C VAL A 94 29.97 -24.99 7.61
N PRO A 95 29.12 -25.08 6.58
CA PRO A 95 28.16 -24.04 6.30
C PRO A 95 27.24 -23.76 7.49
N TYR A 96 26.96 -22.51 7.75
CA TYR A 96 26.10 -22.09 8.87
C TYR A 96 25.16 -20.95 8.50
N VAL A 97 24.12 -20.79 9.31
CA VAL A 97 23.29 -19.58 9.38
C VAL A 97 23.38 -18.99 10.78
N ILE A 98 23.09 -17.71 10.93
CA ILE A 98 22.95 -17.10 12.27
C ILE A 98 21.46 -16.94 12.55
N ARG A 99 21.03 -17.43 13.73
CA ARG A 99 19.65 -17.35 14.20
C ARG A 99 19.51 -16.43 15.40
N LEU A 100 18.39 -15.70 15.44
CA LEU A 100 17.94 -15.00 16.64
C LEU A 100 17.76 -16.00 17.78
N LYS A 101 18.19 -15.63 18.97
CA LYS A 101 17.99 -16.40 20.21
C LYS A 101 16.79 -15.85 20.96
N MET A 102 15.57 -16.30 20.59
CA MET A 102 14.34 -15.88 21.28
C MET A 102 14.35 -16.36 22.75
N PRO A 103 13.89 -15.59 23.72
CA PRO A 103 13.62 -16.11 25.06
C PRO A 103 12.60 -17.26 24.98
N TYR A 104 12.78 -18.33 25.77
CA TYR A 104 11.80 -19.41 25.85
C TYR A 104 10.63 -19.08 26.76
N GLU A 105 10.87 -18.28 27.80
CA GLU A 105 9.90 -17.94 28.82
C GLU A 105 9.49 -16.47 28.73
N GLY A 106 8.36 -16.16 29.35
CA GLY A 106 7.84 -14.81 29.43
C GLY A 106 7.16 -14.36 28.14
N GLU A 107 6.97 -13.08 28.02
CA GLU A 107 6.21 -12.42 26.97
C GLU A 107 7.01 -11.29 26.30
N THR A 108 6.69 -11.04 25.05
CA THR A 108 7.13 -9.84 24.34
C THR A 108 5.93 -8.95 24.08
N VAL A 109 5.94 -7.75 24.62
CA VAL A 109 4.90 -6.74 24.44
C VAL A 109 5.31 -5.78 23.33
N ILE A 110 4.44 -5.58 22.38
CA ILE A 110 4.53 -4.54 21.35
C ILE A 110 3.66 -3.39 21.83
N HIS A 111 4.24 -2.23 22.13
CA HIS A 111 3.50 -1.01 22.37
C HIS A 111 3.17 -0.36 21.02
N ASP A 112 2.02 -0.73 20.47
CA ASP A 112 1.57 -0.19 19.19
C ASP A 112 0.72 1.05 19.41
N ARG A 113 1.03 2.13 18.71
CA ARG A 113 0.35 3.41 18.93
C ARG A 113 -1.14 3.38 18.65
N LEU A 114 -1.57 2.58 17.66
CA LEU A 114 -2.98 2.49 17.28
C LEU A 114 -3.72 1.36 18.00
N ARG A 115 -3.00 0.31 18.42
CA ARG A 115 -3.60 -0.94 18.94
C ARG A 115 -3.38 -1.13 20.43
N GLY A 116 -2.58 -0.25 21.06
CA GLY A 116 -2.17 -0.44 22.43
C GLY A 116 -1.18 -1.59 22.58
N ASP A 117 -1.22 -2.28 23.70
CA ASP A 117 -0.32 -3.37 24.00
C ASP A 117 -0.76 -4.68 23.33
N VAL A 118 0.08 -5.19 22.43
CA VAL A 118 -0.10 -6.50 21.79
C VAL A 118 0.93 -7.46 22.37
N VAL A 119 0.45 -8.49 23.06
CA VAL A 119 1.27 -9.43 23.84
C VAL A 119 1.47 -10.74 23.10
N PHE A 120 2.70 -11.22 23.07
CA PHE A 120 3.07 -12.52 22.48
C PHE A 120 3.84 -13.35 23.49
N GLU A 121 3.41 -14.60 23.71
CA GLU A 121 4.17 -15.59 24.46
C GLU A 121 5.44 -15.96 23.69
N ASN A 122 6.61 -15.80 24.31
CA ASN A 122 7.90 -16.06 23.67
C ASN A 122 8.04 -17.51 23.19
N SER A 123 7.49 -18.46 23.93
CA SER A 123 7.50 -19.90 23.62
C SER A 123 6.83 -20.25 22.27
N LYS A 124 5.99 -19.37 21.75
CA LYS A 124 5.28 -19.54 20.46
C LYS A 124 6.05 -18.95 19.27
N ILE A 125 7.21 -18.35 19.51
CA ILE A 125 8.01 -17.68 18.50
C ILE A 125 9.31 -18.46 18.28
N ASP A 126 9.54 -18.93 17.06
CA ASP A 126 10.75 -19.67 16.72
C ASP A 126 11.99 -18.77 16.51
N ASP A 127 13.16 -19.39 16.59
CA ASP A 127 14.44 -18.75 16.35
C ASP A 127 14.65 -18.46 14.85
N GLN A 128 14.31 -17.25 14.45
CA GLN A 128 14.37 -16.79 13.05
C GLN A 128 15.82 -16.75 12.52
N ILE A 129 16.02 -17.16 11.28
CA ILE A 129 17.29 -16.90 10.57
C ILE A 129 17.45 -15.39 10.38
N LEU A 130 18.60 -14.88 10.80
CA LEU A 130 19.01 -13.48 10.63
C LEU A 130 19.98 -13.33 9.46
N LEU A 131 21.00 -14.19 9.38
CA LEU A 131 21.99 -14.23 8.31
C LEU A 131 21.97 -15.63 7.67
N LYS A 132 21.84 -15.67 6.35
CA LYS A 132 21.84 -16.90 5.59
C LYS A 132 23.26 -17.44 5.35
N ALA A 133 23.41 -18.69 4.91
CA ALA A 133 24.69 -19.32 4.63
C ALA A 133 25.49 -18.64 3.50
N ASP A 134 24.80 -17.96 2.59
CA ASP A 134 25.40 -17.15 1.51
C ASP A 134 25.88 -15.76 1.97
N GLY A 135 25.75 -15.45 3.27
CA GLY A 135 26.11 -14.14 3.85
C GLY A 135 25.04 -13.07 3.71
N TYR A 136 23.91 -13.36 3.01
CA TYR A 136 22.83 -12.39 2.86
C TYR A 136 21.97 -12.31 4.13
N PRO A 137 21.62 -11.12 4.60
CA PRO A 137 20.69 -10.95 5.71
C PRO A 137 19.28 -11.39 5.29
N THR A 138 18.49 -11.80 6.25
CA THR A 138 17.05 -11.82 6.09
C THR A 138 16.49 -10.41 6.31
N TYR A 139 15.25 -10.19 5.88
CA TYR A 139 14.53 -8.94 6.14
C TYR A 139 14.57 -8.55 7.63
N HIS A 140 14.44 -9.52 8.53
CA HIS A 140 14.38 -9.27 9.97
C HIS A 140 15.65 -8.66 10.57
N LEU A 141 16.81 -9.00 10.05
CA LEU A 141 18.07 -8.36 10.48
C LEU A 141 18.26 -7.04 9.74
N ALA A 142 18.09 -7.05 8.43
CA ALA A 142 18.40 -5.90 7.60
C ALA A 142 17.59 -4.66 8.00
N ASN A 143 16.26 -4.79 8.17
CA ASN A 143 15.44 -3.66 8.53
C ASN A 143 15.78 -3.08 9.91
N ILE A 144 16.10 -3.92 10.91
CA ILE A 144 16.44 -3.43 12.26
C ILE A 144 17.78 -2.69 12.25
N VAL A 145 18.77 -3.20 11.52
CA VAL A 145 20.08 -2.53 11.39
C VAL A 145 19.92 -1.22 10.61
N ASP A 146 19.15 -1.23 9.54
CA ASP A 146 18.90 -0.05 8.73
C ASP A 146 18.11 1.00 9.50
N ASP A 147 17.01 0.63 10.14
CA ASP A 147 16.20 1.54 10.96
C ASP A 147 17.03 2.21 12.05
N HIS A 148 17.89 1.44 12.74
CA HIS A 148 18.76 1.99 13.78
C HIS A 148 19.80 2.96 13.21
N LEU A 149 20.52 2.55 12.15
CA LEU A 149 21.60 3.36 11.57
C LEU A 149 21.07 4.57 10.79
N MET A 150 19.87 4.50 10.28
CA MET A 150 19.18 5.61 9.61
C MET A 150 18.36 6.48 10.56
N GLY A 151 18.42 6.22 11.88
CA GLY A 151 17.76 7.05 12.89
C GLY A 151 16.24 7.04 12.80
N ILE A 152 15.62 5.94 12.32
CA ILE A 152 14.17 5.83 12.20
C ILE A 152 13.50 5.89 13.57
N THR A 153 12.57 6.82 13.72
CA THR A 153 11.84 7.06 14.97
C THR A 153 10.47 6.38 15.00
N HIS A 154 9.85 6.20 13.85
CA HIS A 154 8.50 5.61 13.70
C HIS A 154 8.48 4.61 12.56
N VAL A 155 7.98 3.41 12.83
CA VAL A 155 7.77 2.36 11.82
C VAL A 155 6.28 2.26 11.54
N ILE A 156 5.86 2.82 10.39
CA ILE A 156 4.47 2.77 9.92
C ILE A 156 4.37 1.70 8.85
N ARG A 157 3.58 0.65 9.10
CA ARG A 157 3.43 -0.47 8.16
C ARG A 157 2.10 -1.20 8.33
N ALA A 158 1.79 -2.13 7.45
CA ALA A 158 0.54 -2.89 7.51
C ALA A 158 0.50 -3.88 8.67
N GLU A 159 -0.69 -4.13 9.21
CA GLU A 159 -0.95 -5.05 10.34
C GLU A 159 -0.47 -6.49 10.12
N GLU A 160 -0.25 -6.91 8.89
CA GLU A 160 0.30 -8.23 8.58
C GLU A 160 1.72 -8.47 9.14
N TRP A 161 2.40 -7.40 9.55
CA TRP A 161 3.74 -7.45 10.16
C TRP A 161 3.72 -7.62 11.69
N ILE A 162 2.53 -7.50 12.32
CA ILE A 162 2.39 -7.67 13.78
C ILE A 162 3.00 -9.01 14.26
N PRO A 163 2.76 -10.17 13.62
CA PRO A 163 3.34 -11.44 14.07
C PRO A 163 4.88 -11.50 14.00
N SER A 164 5.51 -10.64 13.19
CA SER A 164 6.98 -10.55 13.08
C SER A 164 7.59 -9.57 14.09
N THR A 165 6.80 -8.63 14.60
CA THR A 165 7.28 -7.54 15.45
C THR A 165 7.91 -8.01 16.77
N PRO A 166 7.47 -9.08 17.45
CA PRO A 166 8.14 -9.58 18.65
C PRO A 166 9.62 -9.93 18.40
N LYS A 167 9.94 -10.50 17.24
CA LYS A 167 11.33 -10.79 16.83
C LYS A 167 12.14 -9.52 16.70
N HIS A 168 11.54 -8.46 16.15
CA HIS A 168 12.17 -7.13 16.03
C HIS A 168 12.42 -6.50 17.39
N ILE A 169 11.46 -6.54 18.30
CA ILE A 169 11.63 -6.05 19.69
C ILE A 169 12.78 -6.77 20.38
N GLN A 170 12.86 -8.11 20.23
CA GLN A 170 13.96 -8.87 20.82
C GLN A 170 15.32 -8.56 20.18
N LEU A 171 15.37 -8.23 18.89
CA LEU A 171 16.59 -7.77 18.23
C LEU A 171 17.04 -6.42 18.80
N TYR A 172 16.15 -5.43 18.93
CA TYR A 172 16.48 -4.15 19.57
C TYR A 172 17.00 -4.34 20.98
N LYS A 173 16.35 -5.19 21.79
CA LYS A 173 16.80 -5.53 23.16
C LYS A 173 18.18 -6.18 23.15
N ALA A 174 18.42 -7.16 22.27
CA ALA A 174 19.69 -7.87 22.20
C ALA A 174 20.86 -6.98 21.79
N PHE A 175 20.62 -6.01 20.90
CA PHE A 175 21.59 -4.98 20.55
C PHE A 175 21.80 -3.95 21.68
N GLY A 176 20.84 -3.77 22.57
CA GLY A 176 20.80 -2.68 23.53
C GLY A 176 20.37 -1.36 22.90
N TRP A 177 19.63 -1.42 21.79
CA TRP A 177 19.14 -0.26 21.06
C TRP A 177 17.72 0.12 21.50
N LYS A 178 17.41 1.40 21.39
CA LYS A 178 16.03 1.88 21.55
C LYS A 178 15.23 1.50 20.32
N ALA A 179 14.11 0.80 20.51
CA ALA A 179 13.17 0.51 19.42
C ALA A 179 12.44 1.78 18.97
N PRO A 180 12.11 1.91 17.69
CA PRO A 180 11.22 2.95 17.19
C PRO A 180 9.79 2.75 17.72
N GLU A 181 8.95 3.75 17.56
CA GLU A 181 7.51 3.63 17.79
C GLU A 181 6.87 2.82 16.64
N PHE A 182 6.09 1.80 16.98
CA PHE A 182 5.41 0.97 15.99
C PHE A 182 3.96 1.44 15.78
N ILE A 183 3.57 1.51 14.51
CA ILE A 183 2.24 1.93 14.07
C ILE A 183 1.77 0.95 12.99
N HIS A 184 0.93 -0.01 13.37
CA HIS A 184 0.43 -1.00 12.43
C HIS A 184 -0.93 -0.59 11.86
N MET A 185 -0.91 -0.10 10.62
CA MET A 185 -2.08 0.33 9.86
C MET A 185 -2.96 -0.85 9.46
N PRO A 186 -4.29 -0.67 9.39
CA PRO A 186 -5.19 -1.70 8.87
C PRO A 186 -4.89 -2.02 7.40
N LEU A 187 -5.21 -3.25 7.00
CA LEU A 187 -5.14 -3.65 5.59
C LEU A 187 -6.32 -3.11 4.80
N LEU A 188 -6.06 -2.63 3.60
CA LEU A 188 -7.11 -2.32 2.63
C LEU A 188 -7.83 -3.60 2.21
N ARG A 189 -9.15 -3.53 2.08
CA ARG A 189 -10.01 -4.67 1.76
C ARG A 189 -10.82 -4.42 0.48
N ASN A 190 -11.20 -5.49 -0.19
CA ASN A 190 -12.20 -5.46 -1.25
C ASN A 190 -13.61 -5.32 -0.64
N ASP A 191 -14.64 -5.10 -1.47
CA ASP A 191 -16.05 -5.04 -1.05
C ASP A 191 -16.49 -6.33 -0.32
N ASP A 192 -15.97 -7.48 -0.74
CA ASP A 192 -16.18 -8.78 -0.08
C ASP A 192 -15.38 -8.96 1.22
N ARG A 193 -14.73 -7.90 1.71
CA ARG A 193 -13.83 -7.85 2.86
C ARG A 193 -12.56 -8.71 2.75
N SER A 194 -12.30 -9.34 1.62
CA SER A 194 -11.03 -10.01 1.37
C SER A 194 -9.88 -9.01 1.24
N LYS A 195 -8.65 -9.44 1.50
CA LYS A 195 -7.44 -8.62 1.29
C LYS A 195 -7.34 -8.20 -0.17
N ILE A 196 -7.02 -6.92 -0.42
CA ILE A 196 -6.72 -6.43 -1.78
C ILE A 196 -5.57 -7.26 -2.38
N SER A 197 -5.76 -7.68 -3.62
CA SER A 197 -4.77 -8.45 -4.36
C SER A 197 -4.68 -7.99 -5.81
N LYS A 198 -3.49 -8.19 -6.41
CA LYS A 198 -3.23 -7.88 -7.84
C LYS A 198 -4.21 -8.56 -8.83
N ARG A 199 -4.90 -9.61 -8.39
CA ARG A 199 -5.85 -10.35 -9.24
C ARG A 199 -7.22 -9.70 -9.34
N LYS A 200 -7.63 -8.94 -8.31
CA LYS A 200 -8.98 -8.35 -8.21
C LYS A 200 -8.99 -6.83 -8.44
N ASN A 201 -7.89 -6.16 -8.16
CA ASN A 201 -7.80 -4.70 -8.27
C ASN A 201 -6.48 -4.27 -8.92
N PRO A 202 -6.48 -3.17 -9.68
CA PRO A 202 -5.25 -2.53 -10.09
C PRO A 202 -4.53 -2.00 -8.84
N VAL A 203 -3.36 -2.58 -8.54
CA VAL A 203 -2.53 -2.16 -7.40
C VAL A 203 -1.38 -1.24 -7.82
N SER A 204 -1.22 -1.03 -9.14
CA SER A 204 -0.22 -0.11 -9.68
C SER A 204 -0.77 1.31 -9.68
N LEU A 205 -0.09 2.25 -9.01
CA LEU A 205 -0.47 3.67 -9.03
C LEU A 205 -0.41 4.26 -10.44
N ILE A 206 0.46 3.74 -11.30
CA ILE A 206 0.56 4.19 -12.72
C ILE A 206 -0.70 3.87 -13.49
N TRP A 207 -1.37 2.75 -13.20
CA TRP A 207 -2.65 2.41 -13.81
C TRP A 207 -3.71 3.51 -13.59
N TYR A 208 -3.78 4.08 -12.38
CA TYR A 208 -4.75 5.16 -12.10
C TYR A 208 -4.44 6.42 -12.91
N LYS A 209 -3.17 6.74 -13.12
CA LYS A 209 -2.74 7.81 -14.01
C LYS A 209 -3.19 7.56 -15.45
N GLU A 210 -2.98 6.34 -15.95
CA GLU A 210 -3.35 5.93 -17.31
C GLU A 210 -4.87 5.91 -17.52
N GLU A 211 -5.65 5.58 -16.49
CA GLU A 211 -7.12 5.69 -16.50
C GLU A 211 -7.63 7.14 -16.33
N GLY A 212 -6.75 8.10 -16.16
CA GLY A 212 -7.08 9.52 -16.09
C GLY A 212 -7.63 10.00 -14.74
N TYR A 213 -7.27 9.32 -13.66
CA TYR A 213 -7.48 9.87 -12.32
C TYR A 213 -6.52 11.04 -12.08
N LEU A 214 -7.02 12.12 -11.47
CA LEU A 214 -6.19 13.20 -11.00
C LEU A 214 -5.39 12.78 -9.77
N LYS A 215 -4.15 13.24 -9.66
CA LYS A 215 -3.32 12.98 -8.47
C LYS A 215 -3.99 13.45 -7.19
N GLU A 216 -4.62 14.62 -7.22
CA GLU A 216 -5.34 15.20 -6.08
C GLU A 216 -6.51 14.32 -5.65
N GLY A 217 -7.30 13.81 -6.61
CA GLY A 217 -8.43 12.91 -6.34
C GLY A 217 -7.96 11.58 -5.72
N LEU A 218 -6.89 10.98 -6.25
CA LEU A 218 -6.35 9.75 -5.71
C LEU A 218 -5.74 9.93 -4.31
N VAL A 219 -4.96 10.99 -4.09
CA VAL A 219 -4.36 11.30 -2.78
C VAL A 219 -5.45 11.56 -1.74
N ASN A 220 -6.47 12.35 -2.07
CA ASN A 220 -7.61 12.59 -1.19
C ASN A 220 -8.32 11.28 -0.83
N PHE A 221 -8.63 10.44 -1.82
CA PHE A 221 -9.28 9.14 -1.59
C PHE A 221 -8.44 8.24 -0.68
N LEU A 222 -7.13 8.13 -0.92
CA LEU A 222 -6.22 7.37 -0.06
C LEU A 222 -6.16 7.95 1.36
N GLY A 223 -6.22 9.27 1.50
CA GLY A 223 -6.30 9.94 2.80
C GLY A 223 -7.55 9.59 3.60
N LEU A 224 -8.66 9.24 2.93
CA LEU A 224 -9.89 8.77 3.58
C LEU A 224 -9.83 7.31 4.02
N MET A 225 -8.82 6.54 3.57
CA MET A 225 -8.72 5.12 3.89
C MET A 225 -8.34 4.89 5.36
N GLY A 226 -9.35 4.58 6.17
CA GLY A 226 -9.17 4.37 7.61
C GLY A 226 -9.00 5.66 8.41
N TYR A 227 -9.37 6.82 7.84
CA TYR A 227 -9.28 8.11 8.52
C TYR A 227 -10.54 8.93 8.26
N SER A 228 -11.07 9.57 9.32
CA SER A 228 -12.15 10.53 9.22
C SER A 228 -11.58 11.94 9.32
N TYR A 229 -11.65 12.69 8.22
CA TYR A 229 -11.21 14.07 8.16
C TYR A 229 -12.34 15.00 8.64
N GLY A 230 -12.07 15.75 9.71
CA GLY A 230 -12.99 16.76 10.24
C GLY A 230 -14.44 16.25 10.47
N ASP A 231 -15.41 17.15 10.41
CA ASP A 231 -16.82 16.89 10.66
C ASP A 231 -17.57 16.22 9.49
N GLY A 232 -16.97 15.18 8.92
CA GLY A 232 -17.51 14.45 7.77
C GLY A 232 -17.11 15.08 6.41
N GLN A 233 -16.15 15.99 6.38
CA GLN A 233 -15.58 16.50 5.15
C GLN A 233 -14.84 15.37 4.41
N GLU A 234 -15.21 15.15 3.15
CA GLU A 234 -14.63 14.09 2.33
C GLU A 234 -13.71 14.62 1.23
N ILE A 235 -13.82 15.91 0.89
CA ILE A 235 -13.01 16.53 -0.16
C ILE A 235 -12.06 17.53 0.50
N PHE A 236 -10.77 17.31 0.30
CA PHE A 236 -9.70 18.15 0.85
C PHE A 236 -8.45 18.07 -0.05
N THR A 237 -7.62 19.08 0.04
CA THR A 237 -6.31 19.12 -0.59
C THR A 237 -5.27 18.35 0.26
N LEU A 238 -4.15 17.96 -0.35
CA LEU A 238 -3.03 17.36 0.39
C LEU A 238 -2.53 18.30 1.51
N GLN A 239 -2.51 19.62 1.29
CA GLN A 239 -2.05 20.57 2.30
C GLN A 239 -3.02 20.63 3.49
N GLU A 240 -4.32 20.73 3.23
CA GLU A 240 -5.33 20.69 4.31
C GLU A 240 -5.24 19.38 5.10
N PHE A 241 -5.00 18.24 4.41
CA PHE A 241 -4.80 16.96 5.07
C PHE A 241 -3.56 16.97 5.97
N LYS A 242 -2.42 17.46 5.49
CA LYS A 242 -1.18 17.58 6.27
C LYS A 242 -1.36 18.43 7.53
N ASP A 243 -2.07 19.56 7.40
CA ASP A 243 -2.26 20.50 8.50
C ASP A 243 -3.17 19.97 9.62
N ASN A 244 -4.07 19.04 9.28
CA ASN A 244 -5.08 18.49 10.19
C ASN A 244 -4.90 17.02 10.55
N PHE A 245 -3.92 16.34 9.92
CA PHE A 245 -3.70 14.91 10.14
C PHE A 245 -3.25 14.63 11.58
N ASN A 246 -3.91 13.67 12.21
CA ASN A 246 -3.51 13.10 13.49
C ASN A 246 -3.55 11.58 13.42
N ILE A 247 -2.39 10.95 13.56
CA ILE A 247 -2.25 9.49 13.47
C ILE A 247 -3.15 8.75 14.47
N ASP A 248 -3.43 9.34 15.64
CA ASP A 248 -4.26 8.73 16.68
C ASP A 248 -5.75 8.64 16.31
N LYS A 249 -6.16 9.32 15.22
CA LYS A 249 -7.52 9.26 14.67
C LYS A 249 -7.69 8.20 13.59
N VAL A 250 -6.64 7.44 13.28
CA VAL A 250 -6.73 6.33 12.33
C VAL A 250 -7.60 5.22 12.91
N THR A 251 -8.59 4.76 12.14
CA THR A 251 -9.51 3.69 12.53
C THR A 251 -8.95 2.33 12.16
N LEU A 252 -9.11 1.34 13.05
CA LEU A 252 -8.57 -0.02 12.86
C LEU A 252 -9.49 -0.93 12.02
N GLY A 253 -10.71 -0.49 11.70
CA GLY A 253 -11.58 -1.21 10.78
C GLY A 253 -10.99 -1.19 9.37
N GLY A 254 -10.62 -2.35 8.80
CA GLY A 254 -10.01 -2.40 7.49
C GLY A 254 -10.87 -1.68 6.42
N PRO A 255 -10.41 -0.54 5.87
CA PRO A 255 -11.19 0.26 4.93
C PRO A 255 -11.37 -0.47 3.61
N VAL A 256 -12.55 -0.32 3.02
CA VAL A 256 -12.88 -0.88 1.71
C VAL A 256 -12.36 0.05 0.62
N PHE A 257 -11.64 -0.50 -0.32
CA PHE A 257 -11.14 0.23 -1.49
C PHE A 257 -12.25 0.26 -2.56
N ASP A 258 -13.12 1.25 -2.44
CA ASP A 258 -14.30 1.44 -3.29
C ASP A 258 -13.97 2.33 -4.50
N LEU A 259 -13.96 1.72 -5.71
CA LEU A 259 -13.71 2.43 -6.97
C LEU A 259 -14.85 3.40 -7.35
N VAL A 260 -16.07 3.15 -6.88
CA VAL A 260 -17.20 4.08 -7.12
C VAL A 260 -16.97 5.36 -6.30
N LYS A 261 -16.57 5.20 -5.04
CA LYS A 261 -16.19 6.32 -4.18
C LYS A 261 -14.99 7.08 -4.72
N LEU A 262 -13.95 6.37 -5.19
CA LEU A 262 -12.79 6.99 -5.83
C LEU A 262 -13.21 7.82 -7.05
N GLY A 263 -14.09 7.28 -7.91
CA GLY A 263 -14.61 8.00 -9.07
C GLY A 263 -15.34 9.27 -8.68
N TRP A 264 -16.15 9.22 -7.62
CA TRP A 264 -16.84 10.39 -7.10
C TRP A 264 -15.86 11.44 -6.54
N VAL A 265 -14.90 11.05 -5.71
CA VAL A 265 -13.86 11.96 -5.17
C VAL A 265 -13.09 12.60 -6.32
N ASN A 266 -12.69 11.82 -7.31
CA ASN A 266 -11.96 12.34 -8.47
C ASN A 266 -12.77 13.34 -9.28
N ASN A 267 -14.06 13.09 -9.50
CA ASN A 267 -14.96 14.02 -10.16
C ASN A 267 -15.06 15.36 -9.40
N GLN A 268 -15.14 15.35 -8.06
CA GLN A 268 -15.13 16.59 -7.28
C GLN A 268 -13.83 17.38 -7.52
N HIS A 269 -12.67 16.74 -7.54
CA HIS A 269 -11.41 17.40 -7.86
C HIS A 269 -11.35 17.92 -9.31
N MET A 270 -11.92 17.19 -10.27
CA MET A 270 -12.05 17.68 -11.66
C MET A 270 -12.88 18.95 -11.73
N LYS A 271 -13.97 19.04 -10.96
CA LYS A 271 -14.83 20.23 -10.90
C LYS A 271 -14.14 21.44 -10.24
N MET A 272 -13.32 21.20 -9.24
CA MET A 272 -12.57 22.24 -8.51
C MET A 272 -11.37 22.76 -9.31
N LYS A 273 -10.82 21.96 -10.23
CA LYS A 273 -9.63 22.33 -11.01
C LYS A 273 -9.93 23.45 -12.00
N ASP A 274 -8.95 24.34 -12.21
CA ASP A 274 -9.03 25.34 -13.28
C ASP A 274 -9.36 24.67 -14.63
N LEU A 275 -10.32 25.24 -15.34
CA LEU A 275 -10.84 24.62 -16.55
C LEU A 275 -9.78 24.52 -17.67
N GLY A 276 -8.90 25.52 -17.77
CA GLY A 276 -7.81 25.49 -18.74
C GLY A 276 -6.77 24.43 -18.40
N GLU A 277 -6.44 24.27 -17.11
CA GLU A 277 -5.56 23.20 -16.64
C GLU A 277 -6.17 21.82 -16.88
N LEU A 278 -7.45 21.63 -16.52
CA LEU A 278 -8.16 20.38 -16.75
C LEU A 278 -8.19 20.05 -18.26
N THR A 279 -8.41 21.03 -19.12
CA THR A 279 -8.38 20.85 -20.57
C THR A 279 -7.01 20.34 -21.03
N ARG A 280 -5.91 20.97 -20.58
CA ARG A 280 -4.55 20.50 -20.95
C ARG A 280 -4.30 19.06 -20.51
N LEU A 281 -4.75 18.68 -19.31
CA LEU A 281 -4.63 17.32 -18.80
C LEU A 281 -5.48 16.31 -19.60
N THR A 282 -6.54 16.76 -20.25
CA THR A 282 -7.45 15.91 -21.04
C THR A 282 -6.97 15.72 -22.49
N ILE A 283 -6.18 16.63 -23.05
CA ILE A 283 -5.70 16.57 -24.45
C ILE A 283 -5.07 15.22 -24.80
N PRO A 284 -4.15 14.61 -24.00
CA PRO A 284 -3.60 13.31 -24.32
C PRO A 284 -4.65 12.20 -24.47
N PHE A 285 -5.75 12.29 -23.73
CA PHE A 285 -6.84 11.34 -23.81
C PHE A 285 -7.69 11.55 -25.06
N PHE A 286 -7.88 12.79 -25.52
CA PHE A 286 -8.49 13.06 -26.84
C PHE A 286 -7.65 12.53 -27.99
N VAL A 287 -6.31 12.61 -27.89
CA VAL A 287 -5.41 12.01 -28.88
C VAL A 287 -5.54 10.47 -28.85
N ASN A 288 -5.58 9.87 -27.67
CA ASN A 288 -5.74 8.42 -27.53
C ASN A 288 -7.08 7.88 -28.08
N GLU A 289 -8.15 8.67 -27.97
CA GLU A 289 -9.46 8.34 -28.59
C GLU A 289 -9.50 8.64 -30.10
N GLY A 290 -8.43 9.21 -30.68
CA GLY A 290 -8.34 9.53 -32.10
C GLY A 290 -9.12 10.80 -32.53
N TYR A 291 -9.46 11.65 -31.57
CA TYR A 291 -10.17 12.91 -31.85
C TYR A 291 -9.22 14.05 -32.22
N LEU A 292 -7.95 13.93 -31.86
CA LEU A 292 -6.88 14.85 -32.20
C LEU A 292 -5.71 14.06 -32.81
N GLU A 293 -5.00 14.67 -33.76
CA GLU A 293 -3.81 14.06 -34.38
C GLU A 293 -2.62 14.01 -33.41
N ASN A 294 -2.48 15.02 -32.59
CA ASN A 294 -1.40 15.16 -31.60
C ASN A 294 -1.80 16.15 -30.50
N GLU A 295 -0.93 16.33 -29.51
CA GLU A 295 -1.18 17.19 -28.36
C GLU A 295 -0.99 18.70 -28.65
N ASN A 296 -0.43 19.07 -29.82
CA ASN A 296 -0.20 20.45 -30.23
C ASN A 296 -1.49 21.01 -30.85
N VAL A 297 -2.28 21.68 -30.05
CA VAL A 297 -3.54 22.30 -30.46
C VAL A 297 -3.37 23.81 -30.61
N SER A 298 -4.04 24.41 -31.61
CA SER A 298 -4.10 25.87 -31.76
C SER A 298 -4.95 26.50 -30.66
N ASP A 299 -4.78 27.81 -30.43
CA ASP A 299 -5.58 28.55 -29.44
C ASP A 299 -7.08 28.41 -29.69
N LYS A 300 -7.50 28.39 -30.95
CA LYS A 300 -8.91 28.22 -31.32
C LYS A 300 -9.43 26.82 -30.98
N GLU A 301 -8.65 25.80 -31.25
CA GLU A 301 -8.97 24.41 -30.88
C GLU A 301 -9.03 24.26 -29.37
N PHE A 302 -8.04 24.83 -28.68
CA PHE A 302 -7.99 24.80 -27.20
C PHE A 302 -9.25 25.43 -26.57
N GLU A 303 -9.71 26.58 -27.05
CA GLU A 303 -10.94 27.21 -26.54
C GLU A 303 -12.18 26.36 -26.86
N THR A 304 -12.19 25.61 -27.97
CA THR A 304 -13.26 24.66 -28.26
C THR A 304 -13.23 23.47 -27.31
N LEU A 305 -12.06 22.85 -27.13
CA LEU A 305 -11.86 21.75 -26.18
C LEU A 305 -12.23 22.16 -24.76
N LYS A 306 -11.89 23.38 -24.36
CA LYS A 306 -12.21 23.91 -23.04
C LYS A 306 -13.72 24.00 -22.80
N LYS A 307 -14.51 24.32 -23.82
CA LYS A 307 -15.98 24.29 -23.73
C LYS A 307 -16.50 22.87 -23.58
N ILE A 308 -15.98 21.94 -24.37
CA ILE A 308 -16.32 20.52 -24.30
C ILE A 308 -16.00 19.94 -22.90
N VAL A 309 -14.78 20.16 -22.43
CA VAL A 309 -14.33 19.72 -21.09
C VAL A 309 -15.21 20.35 -20.01
N GLY A 310 -15.59 21.62 -20.16
CA GLY A 310 -16.49 22.32 -19.22
C GLY A 310 -17.86 21.64 -19.09
N ILE A 311 -18.38 21.08 -20.16
CA ILE A 311 -19.67 20.36 -20.18
C ILE A 311 -19.49 18.95 -19.57
N GLU A 312 -18.53 18.19 -20.10
CA GLU A 312 -18.38 16.77 -19.81
C GLU A 312 -17.83 16.47 -18.39
N ARG A 313 -17.08 17.43 -17.78
CA ARG A 313 -16.56 17.26 -16.41
C ARG A 313 -17.65 17.07 -15.35
N GLU A 314 -18.88 17.49 -15.63
CA GLU A 314 -19.99 17.38 -14.66
C GLU A 314 -20.37 15.92 -14.39
N GLY A 315 -20.27 15.05 -15.41
CA GLY A 315 -20.65 13.63 -15.31
C GLY A 315 -19.48 12.64 -15.29
N ALA A 316 -18.32 13.00 -15.83
CA ALA A 316 -17.19 12.12 -15.99
C ALA A 316 -16.44 11.87 -14.65
N LYS A 317 -16.03 10.63 -14.41
CA LYS A 317 -15.26 10.24 -13.22
C LYS A 317 -13.75 10.31 -13.42
N THR A 318 -13.28 10.26 -14.66
CA THR A 318 -11.85 10.31 -15.02
C THR A 318 -11.67 11.12 -16.31
N LEU A 319 -10.44 11.56 -16.60
CA LEU A 319 -10.12 12.26 -17.86
C LEU A 319 -10.35 11.35 -19.08
N LYS A 320 -10.10 10.06 -18.93
CA LYS A 320 -10.36 9.06 -19.99
C LYS A 320 -11.86 8.92 -20.27
N GLU A 321 -12.68 8.85 -19.23
CA GLU A 321 -14.13 8.83 -19.36
C GLU A 321 -14.66 10.12 -19.98
N LEU A 322 -14.11 11.26 -19.55
CA LEU A 322 -14.42 12.57 -20.11
C LEU A 322 -14.16 12.59 -21.62
N ALA A 323 -12.95 12.20 -22.04
CA ALA A 323 -12.61 12.15 -23.47
C ALA A 323 -13.54 11.20 -24.24
N LYS A 324 -13.81 10.01 -23.71
CA LYS A 324 -14.71 9.04 -24.32
C LYS A 324 -16.13 9.57 -24.49
N ASN A 325 -16.68 10.23 -23.46
CA ASN A 325 -18.01 10.80 -23.50
C ASN A 325 -18.10 11.97 -24.50
N SER A 326 -16.98 12.64 -24.77
CA SER A 326 -16.88 13.74 -25.70
C SER A 326 -17.01 13.34 -27.18
N LYS A 327 -17.09 12.04 -27.51
CA LYS A 327 -17.19 11.54 -28.90
C LYS A 327 -18.18 12.33 -29.74
N PHE A 328 -19.31 12.70 -29.14
CA PHE A 328 -20.37 13.45 -29.80
C PHE A 328 -19.91 14.76 -30.46
N PHE A 329 -18.91 15.42 -29.91
CA PHE A 329 -18.41 16.72 -30.41
C PHE A 329 -17.39 16.57 -31.55
N PHE A 330 -16.96 15.35 -31.89
CA PHE A 330 -15.90 15.06 -32.86
C PHE A 330 -16.37 14.26 -34.07
N VAL A 331 -17.65 13.90 -34.15
CA VAL A 331 -18.21 13.16 -35.29
C VAL A 331 -19.07 14.08 -36.15
N ASP A 332 -18.78 14.13 -37.47
CA ASP A 332 -19.51 14.97 -38.42
C ASP A 332 -20.86 14.37 -38.82
N GLU A 333 -21.01 13.03 -38.74
CA GLU A 333 -22.25 12.35 -39.05
C GLU A 333 -22.62 11.34 -37.97
N PHE A 334 -23.81 11.47 -37.41
CA PHE A 334 -24.43 10.42 -36.62
C PHE A 334 -25.10 9.43 -37.54
N SER A 335 -24.75 8.15 -37.46
CA SER A 335 -25.57 7.14 -38.08
C SER A 335 -26.96 7.16 -37.43
N LEU A 336 -27.99 7.43 -38.22
CA LEU A 336 -29.39 7.50 -37.79
C LEU A 336 -29.85 6.32 -36.89
N PRO A 337 -29.33 5.07 -37.06
CA PRO A 337 -29.67 3.95 -36.18
C PRO A 337 -29.22 4.14 -34.74
N GLU A 338 -27.99 4.66 -34.47
CA GLU A 338 -27.46 4.81 -33.11
C GLU A 338 -28.17 5.95 -32.35
N VAL A 339 -28.47 7.07 -33.04
CA VAL A 339 -29.23 8.19 -32.44
C VAL A 339 -30.66 7.73 -32.17
N LYS A 340 -31.27 6.99 -33.07
CA LYS A 340 -32.65 6.48 -32.93
C LYS A 340 -32.75 5.52 -31.74
N GLU A 341 -31.80 4.61 -31.59
CA GLU A 341 -31.79 3.67 -30.46
C GLU A 341 -31.55 4.36 -29.10
N ALA A 342 -30.60 5.32 -29.03
CA ALA A 342 -30.36 6.09 -27.83
C ALA A 342 -31.57 6.95 -27.47
N PHE A 343 -32.24 7.55 -28.45
CA PHE A 343 -33.43 8.37 -28.25
C PHE A 343 -34.64 7.52 -27.81
N LEU A 344 -34.82 6.34 -28.37
CA LEU A 344 -35.86 5.40 -27.94
C LEU A 344 -35.65 4.91 -26.53
N LYS A 345 -34.40 4.56 -26.14
CA LYS A 345 -34.07 4.18 -24.76
C LYS A 345 -34.30 5.33 -23.77
N ALA A 346 -34.02 6.57 -24.16
CA ALA A 346 -34.30 7.74 -23.34
C ALA A 346 -35.79 7.98 -23.16
N ILE A 347 -36.59 7.79 -24.20
CA ILE A 347 -38.05 7.88 -24.13
C ILE A 347 -38.62 6.79 -23.24
N GLU A 348 -38.21 5.52 -23.43
CA GLU A 348 -38.65 4.38 -22.63
C GLU A 348 -38.31 4.61 -21.12
N ALA A 349 -37.12 5.12 -20.81
CA ALA A 349 -36.73 5.44 -19.45
C ALA A 349 -37.60 6.58 -18.85
N ALA A 350 -37.90 7.60 -19.63
CA ALA A 350 -38.77 8.70 -19.21
C ALA A 350 -40.23 8.25 -18.99
N GLU A 351 -40.75 7.38 -19.87
CA GLU A 351 -42.08 6.78 -19.71
C GLU A 351 -42.17 5.88 -18.48
N GLN A 352 -41.11 5.13 -18.17
CA GLN A 352 -41.07 4.31 -16.97
C GLN A 352 -41.10 5.17 -15.69
N VAL A 353 -40.31 6.24 -15.64
CA VAL A 353 -40.32 7.19 -14.50
C VAL A 353 -41.69 7.84 -14.34
N LEU A 354 -42.38 8.18 -15.41
CA LEU A 354 -43.74 8.73 -15.36
C LEU A 354 -44.75 7.71 -14.81
N LYS A 355 -44.68 6.46 -15.27
CA LYS A 355 -45.54 5.36 -14.77
C LYS A 355 -45.32 5.08 -13.27
N ASP A 356 -44.05 5.06 -12.84
CA ASP A 356 -43.71 4.85 -11.45
C ASP A 356 -44.21 6.02 -10.56
N HIS A 357 -44.23 7.24 -11.10
CA HIS A 357 -44.78 8.41 -10.41
C HIS A 357 -46.32 8.38 -10.33
N GLU A 358 -47.01 7.93 -11.39
CA GLU A 358 -48.49 7.80 -11.39
C GLU A 358 -48.97 6.70 -10.45
N THR A 359 -48.25 5.56 -10.38
CA THR A 359 -48.54 4.47 -9.44
C THR A 359 -48.36 4.93 -8.00
N SER A 360 -47.25 5.63 -7.70
CA SER A 360 -46.99 6.16 -6.35
C SER A 360 -48.00 7.23 -5.91
N THR A 361 -48.61 7.96 -6.84
CA THR A 361 -49.64 8.96 -6.54
C THR A 361 -51.00 8.32 -6.33
N GLN A 362 -51.32 7.24 -7.05
CA GLN A 362 -52.53 6.46 -6.85
C GLN A 362 -52.58 5.68 -5.54
N ASP A 363 -51.45 5.13 -5.11
CA ASP A 363 -51.31 4.44 -3.84
C ASP A 363 -51.49 5.40 -2.64
N GLN A 364 -51.03 6.64 -2.77
CA GLN A 364 -51.23 7.71 -1.75
C GLN A 364 -52.69 8.23 -1.67
N VAL A 365 -53.48 8.06 -2.72
CA VAL A 365 -54.91 8.45 -2.76
C VAL A 365 -55.81 7.34 -2.23
N ASN A 366 -55.40 6.06 -2.35
CA ASN A 366 -56.16 4.92 -1.87
C ASN A 366 -55.97 4.62 -0.36
N ASP A 367 -54.97 5.20 0.26
CA ASP A 367 -54.66 5.07 1.71
C ASP A 367 -55.25 6.23 2.56
N ARG A 368 -56.14 7.05 1.97
CA ARG A 368 -56.95 8.06 2.68
C ARG A 368 -58.42 7.73 2.57
#